data_bb532d336da4dc83661e27c68f1edbbb
#
_entry.id   bb532d336da4dc83661e27c68f1edbbb
#
_cell.length_a   1.000
_cell.length_b   1.000
_cell.length_c   1.000
_cell.angle_alpha   90.00
_cell.angle_beta   90.00
_cell.angle_gamma   90.00
#
_symmetry.space_group_name_H-M   'P 1'
#
loop_
_entity.id
_entity.type
_entity.pdbx_description
1 polymer ?
#
loop_
_entity_poly.entity_id
_entity_poly.type
_entity_poly.pdbx_seq_one_letter_code
_entity_poly.pdbx_strand_id
1 'polypeptide(L)'
;MSEPMASPEPLASPEPLASPEPVASPEPMASPEPTASRPGSTRTGPGRLLVAIYGLFALSASARAGVQIATKFGHAPVAYLLSAFAGLVYILATVTLSVGSPTARRIAVLSCSVELAGVLAVGTWSLADPAMFPDATVWSGYGSGYGFVPLVLPVFGLLWLRRWARR
;
A
#
# COMPACT_ATOMS: atom_id res chain seq x y z
N MET A 1 -23.45 -51.33 -97.70
CA MET A 1 -23.29 -50.11 -96.91
C MET A 1 -23.50 -50.52 -95.46
N SER A 2 -22.44 -50.89 -94.81
CA SER A 2 -22.48 -51.47 -93.46
C SER A 2 -21.79 -50.44 -92.48
N GLU A 3 -22.56 -49.93 -91.57
CA GLU A 3 -22.03 -49.08 -90.53
C GLU A 3 -21.27 -49.92 -89.48
N PRO A 4 -20.16 -49.42 -88.99
CA PRO A 4 -19.43 -50.11 -87.89
C PRO A 4 -20.05 -49.80 -86.54
N MET A 5 -20.32 -50.87 -85.81
CA MET A 5 -20.74 -50.86 -84.41
C MET A 5 -19.66 -50.20 -83.54
N ALA A 6 -20.05 -49.17 -82.77
CA ALA A 6 -19.25 -48.57 -81.79
C ALA A 6 -19.05 -49.48 -80.54
N SER A 7 -17.81 -49.66 -80.13
CA SER A 7 -17.47 -50.39 -78.89
C SER A 7 -17.90 -49.61 -77.65
N PRO A 8 -18.36 -50.26 -76.58
CA PRO A 8 -18.72 -49.62 -75.35
C PRO A 8 -17.47 -49.15 -74.58
N GLU A 9 -17.52 -47.94 -74.09
CA GLU A 9 -16.51 -47.39 -73.22
C GLU A 9 -16.40 -48.17 -71.88
N PRO A 10 -15.21 -48.37 -71.37
CA PRO A 10 -15.04 -49.00 -70.05
C PRO A 10 -15.51 -48.06 -68.89
N LEU A 11 -16.37 -48.64 -68.05
CA LEU A 11 -16.83 -48.06 -66.84
C LEU A 11 -15.63 -47.62 -65.96
N ALA A 12 -15.59 -46.32 -65.62
CA ALA A 12 -14.62 -45.74 -64.68
C ALA A 12 -14.71 -46.43 -63.34
N SER A 13 -13.57 -46.86 -62.82
CA SER A 13 -13.43 -47.42 -61.46
C SER A 13 -13.79 -46.36 -60.41
N PRO A 14 -14.52 -46.73 -59.36
CA PRO A 14 -14.82 -45.81 -58.32
C PRO A 14 -13.52 -45.37 -57.61
N GLU A 15 -13.36 -44.04 -57.42
CA GLU A 15 -12.28 -43.48 -56.65
C GLU A 15 -12.31 -44.01 -55.18
N PRO A 16 -11.15 -44.32 -54.60
CA PRO A 16 -11.11 -44.74 -53.22
C PRO A 16 -11.52 -43.56 -52.30
N LEU A 17 -12.51 -43.80 -51.41
CA LEU A 17 -12.94 -42.93 -50.37
C LEU A 17 -11.73 -42.50 -49.56
N ALA A 18 -11.49 -41.18 -49.53
CA ALA A 18 -10.46 -40.57 -48.69
C ALA A 18 -10.64 -41.02 -47.24
N SER A 19 -9.59 -41.56 -46.67
CA SER A 19 -9.54 -41.92 -45.26
C SER A 19 -9.83 -40.67 -44.43
N PRO A 20 -10.64 -40.74 -43.37
CA PRO A 20 -10.86 -39.59 -42.46
C PRO A 20 -9.53 -39.18 -41.86
N GLU A 21 -9.23 -37.89 -41.94
CA GLU A 21 -8.09 -37.29 -41.26
C GLU A 21 -8.16 -37.60 -39.76
N PRO A 22 -7.02 -37.88 -39.11
CA PRO A 22 -7.01 -38.09 -37.67
C PRO A 22 -7.44 -36.78 -36.97
N VAL A 23 -8.55 -36.86 -36.25
CA VAL A 23 -9.02 -35.79 -35.36
C VAL A 23 -7.90 -35.47 -34.41
N ALA A 24 -7.33 -34.24 -34.50
CA ALA A 24 -6.33 -33.74 -33.59
C ALA A 24 -6.84 -33.92 -32.16
N SER A 25 -6.11 -34.68 -31.37
CA SER A 25 -6.39 -34.80 -29.92
C SER A 25 -6.44 -33.40 -29.32
N PRO A 26 -7.43 -33.08 -28.46
CA PRO A 26 -7.44 -31.80 -27.79
C PRO A 26 -6.13 -31.64 -26.97
N GLU A 27 -5.43 -30.54 -27.24
CA GLU A 27 -4.25 -30.19 -26.46
C GLU A 27 -4.64 -30.15 -24.97
N PRO A 28 -3.78 -30.69 -24.07
CA PRO A 28 -4.04 -30.59 -22.66
C PRO A 28 -4.14 -29.10 -22.32
N MET A 29 -5.33 -28.67 -21.87
CA MET A 29 -5.51 -27.32 -21.32
C MET A 29 -4.43 -27.10 -20.27
N ALA A 30 -3.51 -26.18 -20.57
CA ALA A 30 -2.49 -25.78 -19.61
C ALA A 30 -3.20 -25.41 -18.32
N SER A 31 -2.93 -26.17 -17.26
CA SER A 31 -3.39 -25.84 -15.94
C SER A 31 -2.98 -24.39 -15.65
N PRO A 32 -3.87 -23.54 -15.11
CA PRO A 32 -3.49 -22.18 -14.77
C PRO A 32 -2.30 -22.28 -13.83
N GLU A 33 -1.16 -21.76 -14.26
CA GLU A 33 0.02 -21.63 -13.39
C GLU A 33 -0.43 -20.94 -12.09
N PRO A 34 -0.02 -21.46 -10.93
CA PRO A 34 -0.28 -20.79 -9.67
C PRO A 34 0.32 -19.39 -9.80
N THR A 35 -0.53 -18.37 -9.82
CA THR A 35 -0.11 -16.97 -9.83
C THR A 35 0.81 -16.80 -8.63
N ALA A 36 2.10 -16.81 -8.88
CA ALA A 36 3.11 -16.63 -7.84
C ALA A 36 2.77 -15.33 -7.12
N SER A 37 2.27 -15.46 -5.91
CA SER A 37 1.99 -14.34 -5.02
C SER A 37 3.27 -13.53 -4.91
N ARG A 38 3.29 -12.33 -5.52
CA ARG A 38 4.44 -11.43 -5.45
C ARG A 38 4.78 -11.21 -4.00
N PRO A 39 5.97 -11.64 -3.53
CA PRO A 39 6.36 -11.40 -2.15
C PRO A 39 6.58 -9.90 -1.97
N GLY A 40 5.87 -9.30 -1.04
CA GLY A 40 6.26 -8.04 -0.45
C GLY A 40 5.43 -6.81 -0.75
N SER A 41 4.13 -6.90 -1.04
CA SER A 41 3.34 -5.67 -1.00
C SER A 41 2.89 -5.39 0.44
N THR A 42 3.26 -4.22 0.96
CA THR A 42 2.70 -3.59 2.16
C THR A 42 1.18 -3.40 2.07
N ARG A 43 0.58 -3.82 0.95
CA ARG A 43 -0.83 -3.66 0.59
C ARG A 43 -1.76 -4.72 1.19
N THR A 44 -1.27 -5.66 1.98
CA THR A 44 -2.09 -6.73 2.57
C THR A 44 -2.41 -6.45 4.04
N GLY A 45 -3.70 -6.48 4.38
CA GLY A 45 -4.20 -6.48 5.75
C GLY A 45 -3.64 -5.35 6.65
N PRO A 46 -2.81 -5.68 7.65
CA PRO A 46 -2.36 -4.73 8.68
C PRO A 46 -1.59 -3.52 8.14
N GLY A 47 -0.85 -3.69 7.02
CA GLY A 47 -0.11 -2.58 6.40
C GLY A 47 -1.03 -1.52 5.80
N ARG A 48 -2.15 -1.91 5.21
CA ARG A 48 -3.15 -0.96 4.69
C ARG A 48 -3.80 -0.15 5.80
N LEU A 49 -4.09 -0.80 6.93
CA LEU A 49 -4.65 -0.13 8.09
C LEU A 49 -3.68 0.90 8.66
N LEU A 50 -2.39 0.55 8.80
CA LEU A 50 -1.35 1.50 9.22
C LEU A 50 -1.30 2.71 8.29
N VAL A 51 -1.23 2.50 6.98
CA VAL A 51 -1.20 3.59 5.99
C VAL A 51 -2.45 4.47 6.11
N ALA A 52 -3.64 3.88 6.28
CA ALA A 52 -4.89 4.63 6.41
C ALA A 52 -4.90 5.49 7.68
N ILE A 53 -4.47 4.95 8.82
CA ILE A 53 -4.40 5.68 10.08
C ILE A 53 -3.37 6.81 9.98
N TYR A 54 -2.17 6.54 9.48
CA TYR A 54 -1.15 7.57 9.24
C TYR A 54 -1.64 8.67 8.30
N GLY A 55 -2.35 8.31 7.23
CA GLY A 55 -2.95 9.27 6.30
C GLY A 55 -4.00 10.16 6.94
N LEU A 56 -4.84 9.60 7.81
CA LEU A 56 -5.83 10.36 8.58
C LEU A 56 -5.14 11.36 9.53
N PHE A 57 -4.10 10.93 10.24
CA PHE A 57 -3.33 11.81 11.12
C PHE A 57 -2.54 12.87 10.34
N ALA A 58 -1.97 12.51 9.18
CA ALA A 58 -1.30 13.44 8.28
C ALA A 58 -2.25 14.57 7.85
N LEU A 59 -3.45 14.24 7.40
CA LEU A 59 -4.45 15.21 6.99
C LEU A 59 -4.92 16.07 8.17
N SER A 60 -5.29 15.44 9.27
CA SER A 60 -5.83 16.11 10.45
C SER A 60 -4.81 17.06 11.09
N ALA A 61 -3.57 16.58 11.33
CA ALA A 61 -2.51 17.39 11.95
C ALA A 61 -2.09 18.55 11.03
N SER A 62 -1.96 18.31 9.73
CA SER A 62 -1.58 19.35 8.77
C SER A 62 -2.66 20.42 8.62
N ALA A 63 -3.93 20.02 8.47
CA ALA A 63 -5.04 20.95 8.38
C ALA A 63 -5.16 21.82 9.64
N ARG A 64 -5.09 21.20 10.83
CA ARG A 64 -5.13 21.90 12.09
C ARG A 64 -3.96 22.86 12.24
N ALA A 65 -2.73 22.42 12.01
CA ALA A 65 -1.55 23.26 12.10
C ALA A 65 -1.61 24.43 11.12
N GLY A 66 -2.03 24.19 9.88
CA GLY A 66 -2.19 25.23 8.87
C GLY A 66 -3.17 26.32 9.30
N VAL A 67 -4.34 25.95 9.78
CA VAL A 67 -5.33 26.92 10.29
C VAL A 67 -4.79 27.69 11.51
N GLN A 68 -4.18 27.00 12.48
CA GLN A 68 -3.66 27.62 13.70
C GLN A 68 -2.52 28.59 13.40
N ILE A 69 -1.61 28.23 12.50
CA ILE A 69 -0.51 29.10 12.07
C ILE A 69 -1.06 30.32 11.33
N ALA A 70 -2.04 30.14 10.45
CA ALA A 70 -2.59 31.24 9.66
C ALA A 70 -3.42 32.22 10.48
N THR A 71 -4.11 31.75 11.54
CA THR A 71 -5.12 32.56 12.25
C THR A 71 -4.70 33.02 13.63
N LYS A 72 -3.84 32.31 14.33
CA LYS A 72 -3.50 32.60 15.74
C LYS A 72 -2.08 32.24 16.16
N PHE A 73 -1.11 32.35 15.23
CA PHE A 73 0.28 31.94 15.47
C PHE A 73 0.88 32.51 16.78
N GLY A 74 0.61 33.78 17.09
CA GLY A 74 1.13 34.43 18.29
C GLY A 74 0.64 33.86 19.63
N HIS A 75 -0.44 33.06 19.62
CA HIS A 75 -1.01 32.50 20.85
C HIS A 75 -0.20 31.31 21.39
N ALA A 76 0.21 30.37 20.53
CA ALA A 76 0.94 29.16 20.93
C ALA A 76 1.93 28.72 19.84
N PRO A 77 2.94 29.52 19.50
CA PRO A 77 3.81 29.26 18.35
C PRO A 77 4.54 27.91 18.44
N VAL A 78 5.02 27.55 19.63
CA VAL A 78 5.71 26.26 19.84
C VAL A 78 4.78 25.08 19.55
N ALA A 79 3.56 25.12 20.09
CA ALA A 79 2.58 24.05 19.89
C ALA A 79 2.20 23.91 18.39
N TYR A 80 2.06 25.03 17.68
CA TYR A 80 1.66 24.99 16.25
C TYR A 80 2.80 24.52 15.35
N LEU A 81 4.04 24.91 15.62
CA LEU A 81 5.20 24.42 14.89
C LEU A 81 5.43 22.92 15.13
N LEU A 82 5.28 22.45 16.39
CA LEU A 82 5.36 21.03 16.69
C LEU A 82 4.23 20.24 16.03
N SER A 83 3.02 20.80 15.94
CA SER A 83 1.90 20.16 15.21
C SER A 83 2.16 20.11 13.70
N ALA A 84 2.73 21.16 13.11
CA ALA A 84 3.13 21.17 11.71
C ALA A 84 4.23 20.13 11.43
N PHE A 85 5.23 20.05 12.29
CA PHE A 85 6.27 19.04 12.22
C PHE A 85 5.72 17.62 12.34
N ALA A 86 4.80 17.38 13.27
CA ALA A 86 4.10 16.09 13.38
C ALA A 86 3.35 15.75 12.11
N GLY A 87 2.66 16.71 11.49
CA GLY A 87 1.97 16.54 10.21
C GLY A 87 2.93 16.08 9.10
N LEU A 88 4.11 16.70 9.00
CA LEU A 88 5.15 16.30 8.03
C LEU A 88 5.65 14.87 8.29
N VAL A 89 5.87 14.50 9.55
CA VAL A 89 6.28 13.13 9.93
C VAL A 89 5.21 12.12 9.52
N TYR A 90 3.93 12.42 9.74
CA TYR A 90 2.81 11.55 9.35
C TYR A 90 2.68 11.43 7.82
N ILE A 91 2.85 12.52 7.07
CA ILE A 91 2.86 12.48 5.61
C ILE A 91 3.99 11.57 5.13
N LEU A 92 5.20 11.75 5.66
CA LEU A 92 6.38 10.97 5.29
C LEU A 92 6.18 9.48 5.60
N ALA A 93 5.65 9.16 6.78
CA ALA A 93 5.31 7.79 7.17
C ALA A 93 4.26 7.19 6.22
N THR A 94 3.18 7.93 5.91
CA THR A 94 2.12 7.49 4.99
C THR A 94 2.67 7.13 3.62
N VAL A 95 3.45 8.05 3.03
CA VAL A 95 4.02 7.86 1.69
C VAL A 95 4.99 6.69 1.67
N THR A 96 5.91 6.64 2.63
CA THR A 96 6.96 5.61 2.64
C THR A 96 6.43 4.21 2.96
N LEU A 97 5.42 4.10 3.84
CA LEU A 97 4.72 2.85 4.08
C LEU A 97 3.92 2.37 2.86
N SER A 98 3.44 3.30 2.01
CA SER A 98 2.68 2.97 0.80
C SER A 98 3.57 2.47 -0.33
N VAL A 99 4.81 2.97 -0.45
CA VAL A 99 5.72 2.65 -1.57
C VAL A 99 6.33 1.26 -1.45
N GLY A 100 6.68 0.81 -0.26
CA GLY A 100 7.16 -0.56 0.00
C GLY A 100 8.55 -0.90 -0.56
N SER A 101 9.35 0.07 -1.03
CA SER A 101 10.72 -0.15 -1.46
C SER A 101 11.70 -0.26 -0.27
N PRO A 102 12.91 -0.85 -0.44
CA PRO A 102 13.88 -0.93 0.64
C PRO A 102 14.28 0.44 1.22
N THR A 103 14.41 1.46 0.36
CA THR A 103 14.70 2.83 0.77
C THR A 103 13.51 3.45 1.50
N ALA A 104 12.30 3.31 0.97
CA ALA A 104 11.07 3.78 1.62
C ALA A 104 10.90 3.15 3.01
N ARG A 105 11.25 1.86 3.16
CA ARG A 105 11.21 1.18 4.44
C ARG A 105 12.17 1.81 5.47
N ARG A 106 13.40 2.17 5.08
CA ARG A 106 14.34 2.86 5.98
C ARG A 106 13.78 4.21 6.44
N ILE A 107 13.20 4.96 5.52
CA ILE A 107 12.56 6.24 5.81
C ILE A 107 11.34 6.04 6.71
N ALA A 108 10.51 5.02 6.47
CA ALA A 108 9.39 4.70 7.35
C ALA A 108 9.82 4.35 8.77
N VAL A 109 10.92 3.57 8.95
CA VAL A 109 11.48 3.29 10.27
C VAL A 109 11.94 4.58 10.94
N LEU A 110 12.62 5.47 10.21
CA LEU A 110 13.06 6.76 10.73
C LEU A 110 11.85 7.61 11.14
N SER A 111 10.84 7.73 10.30
CA SER A 111 9.62 8.51 10.58
C SER A 111 8.90 8.01 11.84
N CYS A 112 8.69 6.69 11.97
CA CYS A 112 8.08 6.10 13.16
C CYS A 112 8.96 6.29 14.41
N SER A 113 10.29 6.28 14.27
CA SER A 113 11.20 6.52 15.40
C SER A 113 11.16 7.99 15.84
N VAL A 114 11.15 8.92 14.90
CA VAL A 114 11.01 10.37 15.16
C VAL A 114 9.65 10.66 15.81
N GLU A 115 8.58 10.05 15.31
CA GLU A 115 7.25 10.16 15.90
C GLU A 115 7.24 9.67 17.35
N LEU A 116 7.76 8.48 17.61
CA LEU A 116 7.80 7.92 18.97
C LEU A 116 8.62 8.82 19.92
N ALA A 117 9.78 9.29 19.46
CA ALA A 117 10.61 10.23 20.24
C ALA A 117 9.87 11.55 20.47
N GLY A 118 9.18 12.09 19.45
CA GLY A 118 8.37 13.29 19.54
C GLY A 118 7.23 13.16 20.54
N VAL A 119 6.47 12.06 20.46
CA VAL A 119 5.37 11.79 21.40
C VAL A 119 5.87 11.70 22.84
N LEU A 120 6.98 11.01 23.06
CA LEU A 120 7.55 10.88 24.40
C LEU A 120 8.10 12.23 24.92
N ALA A 121 8.87 12.94 24.10
CA ALA A 121 9.47 14.21 24.49
C ALA A 121 8.41 15.31 24.69
N VAL A 122 7.55 15.53 23.71
CA VAL A 122 6.51 16.58 23.79
C VAL A 122 5.42 16.19 24.79
N GLY A 123 5.08 14.90 24.87
CA GLY A 123 4.14 14.41 25.88
C GLY A 123 4.60 14.69 27.29
N THR A 124 5.88 14.42 27.59
CA THR A 124 6.48 14.72 28.90
C THR A 124 6.57 16.23 29.13
N TRP A 125 7.06 16.99 28.14
CA TRP A 125 7.21 18.45 28.28
C TRP A 125 5.87 19.14 28.50
N SER A 126 4.83 18.77 27.75
CA SER A 126 3.49 19.38 27.90
C SER A 126 2.83 19.10 29.25
N LEU A 127 3.26 18.05 29.98
CA LEU A 127 2.81 17.77 31.34
C LEU A 127 3.66 18.49 32.38
N ALA A 128 4.96 18.66 32.11
CA ALA A 128 5.89 19.31 33.02
C ALA A 128 5.73 20.84 33.01
N ASP A 129 5.43 21.42 31.85
CA ASP A 129 5.26 22.88 31.66
C ASP A 129 4.05 23.18 30.78
N PRO A 130 2.84 23.12 31.34
CA PRO A 130 1.62 23.42 30.59
C PRO A 130 1.54 24.85 30.05
N ALA A 131 2.28 25.78 30.65
CA ALA A 131 2.28 27.20 30.25
C ALA A 131 2.88 27.38 28.83
N MET A 132 3.82 26.52 28.42
CA MET A 132 4.37 26.53 27.08
C MET A 132 3.42 25.93 26.03
N PHE A 133 2.37 25.25 26.47
CA PHE A 133 1.39 24.59 25.61
C PHE A 133 -0.04 25.08 25.90
N PRO A 134 -0.34 26.38 25.74
CA PRO A 134 -1.71 26.90 25.91
C PRO A 134 -2.70 26.24 24.97
N ASP A 135 -2.24 25.82 23.78
CA ASP A 135 -2.95 24.91 22.89
C ASP A 135 -2.22 23.55 22.80
N ALA A 136 -2.96 22.45 22.92
CA ALA A 136 -2.39 21.11 22.82
C ALA A 136 -1.91 20.80 21.40
N THR A 137 -0.79 20.12 21.28
CA THR A 137 -0.31 19.49 20.04
C THR A 137 -0.93 18.11 19.88
N VAL A 138 -0.70 17.46 18.71
CA VAL A 138 -1.06 16.04 18.50
C VAL A 138 -0.32 15.11 19.48
N TRP A 139 0.85 15.52 19.98
CA TRP A 139 1.71 14.74 20.86
C TRP A 139 1.59 15.12 22.35
N SER A 140 0.89 16.21 22.68
CA SER A 140 0.69 16.66 24.07
C SER A 140 0.03 15.58 24.91
N GLY A 141 0.49 15.39 26.14
CA GLY A 141 0.00 14.35 27.04
C GLY A 141 0.08 12.94 26.42
N TYR A 142 1.15 12.67 25.66
CA TYR A 142 1.36 11.40 24.93
C TYR A 142 0.25 11.09 23.91
N GLY A 143 -0.38 12.10 23.35
CA GLY A 143 -1.48 11.97 22.41
C GLY A 143 -2.82 11.64 23.06
N SER A 144 -3.03 11.97 24.33
CA SER A 144 -4.27 11.70 25.08
C SER A 144 -5.51 12.30 24.41
N GLY A 145 -5.39 13.48 23.77
CA GLY A 145 -6.47 14.11 23.01
C GLY A 145 -6.90 13.30 21.76
N TYR A 146 -6.14 12.29 21.39
CA TYR A 146 -6.38 11.39 20.24
C TYR A 146 -6.39 9.91 20.66
N GLY A 147 -6.79 9.63 21.89
CA GLY A 147 -6.89 8.27 22.41
C GLY A 147 -5.58 7.50 22.48
N PHE A 148 -4.45 8.20 22.68
CA PHE A 148 -3.09 7.65 22.70
C PHE A 148 -2.65 6.98 21.39
N VAL A 149 -3.39 7.16 20.30
CA VAL A 149 -3.03 6.62 18.98
C VAL A 149 -1.64 7.08 18.55
N PRO A 150 -1.24 8.37 18.70
CA PRO A 150 0.11 8.82 18.37
C PRO A 150 1.24 8.10 19.13
N LEU A 151 0.98 7.57 20.32
CA LEU A 151 1.94 6.77 21.08
C LEU A 151 1.99 5.33 20.59
N VAL A 152 0.84 4.74 20.32
CA VAL A 152 0.70 3.32 19.98
C VAL A 152 1.07 3.05 18.54
N LEU A 153 0.72 3.95 17.63
CA LEU A 153 0.89 3.81 16.19
C LEU A 153 2.35 3.59 15.74
N PRO A 154 3.34 4.40 16.17
CA PRO A 154 4.73 4.19 15.80
C PRO A 154 5.31 2.89 16.36
N VAL A 155 4.87 2.45 17.54
CA VAL A 155 5.28 1.15 18.10
C VAL A 155 4.82 0.01 17.19
N PHE A 156 3.56 0.00 16.79
CA PHE A 156 3.04 -0.98 15.84
C PHE A 156 3.72 -0.88 14.47
N GLY A 157 3.95 0.33 13.97
CA GLY A 157 4.68 0.58 12.73
C GLY A 157 6.08 -0.03 12.75
N LEU A 158 6.84 0.22 13.80
CA LEU A 158 8.20 -0.32 13.98
C LEU A 158 8.21 -1.85 14.12
N LEU A 159 7.28 -2.41 14.91
CA LEU A 159 7.16 -3.87 15.05
C LEU A 159 6.81 -4.54 13.73
N TRP A 160 5.89 -3.95 12.97
CA TRP A 160 5.49 -4.47 11.67
C TRP A 160 6.63 -4.40 10.66
N LEU A 161 7.34 -3.26 10.57
CA LEU A 161 8.49 -3.07 9.70
C LEU A 161 9.65 -4.02 10.04
N ARG A 162 9.87 -4.33 11.33
CA ARG A 162 10.87 -5.32 11.76
C ARG A 162 10.49 -6.74 11.36
N ARG A 163 9.23 -7.13 11.53
CA ARG A 163 8.76 -8.46 11.13
C ARG A 163 8.85 -8.68 9.62
N TRP A 164 8.54 -7.65 8.85
CA TRP A 164 8.64 -7.71 7.39
C TRP A 164 10.09 -7.80 6.88
N ALA A 165 11.06 -7.28 7.64
CA ALA A 165 12.48 -7.39 7.33
C ALA A 165 13.06 -8.79 7.48
N ARG A 166 12.39 -9.64 8.25
CA ARG A 166 12.87 -11.01 8.57
C ARG A 166 12.26 -12.07 7.66
N ARG A 167 11.40 -11.66 6.74
CA ARG A 167 10.79 -12.54 5.72
C ARG A 167 11.46 -12.34 4.36
#